data_68fafb22bb0743f4e1699763fc524e84
#
_entry.id   68fafb22bb0743f4e1699763fc524e84
#
_cell.length_a   1.000
_cell.length_b   1.000
_cell.length_c   1.000
_cell.angle_alpha   90.00
_cell.angle_beta   90.00
_cell.angle_gamma   90.00
#
_symmetry.space_group_name_H-M   'P 1'
#
loop_
_entity.id
_entity.type
_entity.pdbx_description
1 polymer ?
#
loop_
_entity_poly.entity_id
_entity_poly.type
_entity_poly.pdbx_seq_one_letter_code
_entity_poly.pdbx_strand_id
1 'polypeptide(L)'
;MAEIKMIFVNGKDEVEFFKQLEKRSGETNKKVTAVVNEIIETVREGGDNAVKAYTEKFDGKLPEYYEVPRDVINDALTEADQDFVDAMLNAVANITDFHQRQKSQSFINAKENGCILGQKVRGLNRVGLYVPGGTAAYPSSVLMNAVPAKIAGVKEIIMVTPPLKDGTPNKDILVAAALCGVDRVFMSGGAQAIAALAYGTEEIPKVDKIVGPGNIYVATAKKLLYGVVDIDMVAGPSEILVMADEKANPKFIAADLMSQAEHDKLASAILVTTSESIADRTIEEINRQVQSLSRKEIIESSLENYGAILICNTKDEACDLANRFAPEHLEVLFENPMEYLGRLDNAGSIFLGQYASEPLGDYYAGPNHVLPTSGTARFFSPLSVNSFEKRSSFTYYTEDALREAKDDIVLIAEKEGLTAHANAIKVRF
;
A
#
# COMPACT_ATOMS: atom_id res chain seq x y z
N MET A 1 -15.44 -9.04 -27.51
CA MET A 1 -14.34 -9.96 -27.18
C MET A 1 -13.20 -9.11 -26.73
N ALA A 2 -12.65 -9.39 -25.57
CA ALA A 2 -11.48 -8.66 -25.08
C ALA A 2 -10.30 -8.92 -26.03
N GLU A 3 -9.77 -7.87 -26.65
CA GLU A 3 -8.56 -7.95 -27.45
C GLU A 3 -7.35 -7.75 -26.51
N ILE A 4 -6.70 -8.85 -26.14
CA ILE A 4 -5.45 -8.80 -25.38
C ILE A 4 -4.26 -8.96 -26.32
N LYS A 5 -3.23 -8.14 -26.16
CA LYS A 5 -2.04 -8.17 -27.04
C LYS A 5 -1.19 -9.41 -26.76
N MET A 6 -0.82 -10.15 -27.81
CA MET A 6 0.16 -11.23 -27.73
C MET A 6 1.51 -10.72 -28.25
N ILE A 7 2.56 -10.88 -27.47
CA ILE A 7 3.92 -10.38 -27.77
C ILE A 7 4.92 -11.53 -27.62
N PHE A 8 5.63 -11.88 -28.69
CA PHE A 8 6.79 -12.77 -28.60
C PHE A 8 7.99 -11.96 -28.11
N VAL A 9 8.58 -12.37 -26.99
CA VAL A 9 9.69 -11.65 -26.37
C VAL A 9 10.90 -11.68 -27.31
N ASN A 10 11.42 -10.51 -27.67
CA ASN A 10 12.47 -10.32 -28.63
C ASN A 10 13.48 -9.21 -28.26
N GLY A 11 13.38 -8.65 -27.07
CA GLY A 11 14.21 -7.55 -26.58
C GLY A 11 13.74 -6.14 -27.00
N LYS A 12 12.67 -6.03 -27.78
CA LYS A 12 12.15 -4.75 -28.29
C LYS A 12 10.68 -4.52 -27.98
N ASP A 13 9.82 -5.43 -28.38
CA ASP A 13 8.38 -5.21 -28.38
C ASP A 13 7.82 -5.23 -26.94
N GLU A 14 8.29 -6.11 -26.08
CA GLU A 14 7.98 -6.11 -24.65
C GLU A 14 8.53 -4.86 -23.95
N VAL A 15 9.70 -4.35 -24.39
CA VAL A 15 10.28 -3.09 -23.85
C VAL A 15 9.39 -1.89 -24.17
N GLU A 16 8.90 -1.83 -25.40
CA GLU A 16 7.97 -0.78 -25.85
C GLU A 16 6.67 -0.83 -25.06
N PHE A 17 6.13 -2.04 -24.84
CA PHE A 17 4.94 -2.27 -24.03
C PHE A 17 5.15 -1.79 -22.59
N PHE A 18 6.25 -2.15 -21.93
CA PHE A 18 6.55 -1.69 -20.56
C PHE A 18 6.69 -0.16 -20.49
N LYS A 19 7.33 0.48 -21.46
CA LYS A 19 7.40 1.94 -21.54
C LYS A 19 6.00 2.59 -21.71
N GLN A 20 5.10 1.92 -22.40
CA GLN A 20 3.71 2.39 -22.55
C GLN A 20 2.98 2.34 -21.20
N LEU A 21 3.21 1.27 -20.41
CA LEU A 21 2.65 1.14 -19.06
C LEU A 21 3.19 2.20 -18.10
N GLU A 22 4.47 2.53 -18.17
CA GLU A 22 5.08 3.58 -17.33
C GLU A 22 4.43 4.97 -17.58
N LYS A 23 4.08 5.29 -18.84
CA LYS A 23 3.42 6.56 -19.19
C LYS A 23 2.00 6.68 -18.63
N ARG A 24 1.33 5.57 -18.34
CA ARG A 24 -0.03 5.51 -17.78
C ARG A 24 -0.21 6.40 -16.53
N SER A 25 0.81 6.46 -15.69
CA SER A 25 0.81 7.23 -14.43
C SER A 25 1.21 8.71 -14.61
N GLY A 26 1.83 9.08 -15.74
CA GLY A 26 2.56 10.36 -15.87
C GLY A 26 1.75 11.56 -16.40
N GLU A 27 0.85 11.36 -17.35
CA GLU A 27 0.20 12.47 -18.08
C GLU A 27 -1.00 13.09 -17.36
N THR A 28 -1.71 12.34 -16.54
CA THR A 28 -2.89 12.83 -15.79
C THR A 28 -2.51 13.83 -14.69
N ASN A 29 -1.23 14.00 -14.43
CA ASN A 29 -0.70 14.54 -13.17
C ASN A 29 -0.78 16.07 -13.03
N LYS A 30 -0.68 16.87 -14.10
CA LYS A 30 -0.57 18.36 -13.96
C LYS A 30 -1.89 19.02 -13.55
N LYS A 31 -3.00 18.63 -14.18
CA LYS A 31 -4.34 19.19 -13.87
C LYS A 31 -4.79 18.74 -12.47
N VAL A 32 -4.60 17.46 -12.16
CA VAL A 32 -4.93 16.91 -10.83
C VAL A 32 -4.09 17.59 -9.76
N THR A 33 -2.79 17.79 -9.98
CA THR A 33 -1.91 18.47 -9.03
C THR A 33 -2.36 19.90 -8.73
N ALA A 34 -2.80 20.66 -9.73
CA ALA A 34 -3.31 22.00 -9.51
C ALA A 34 -4.57 22.02 -8.63
N VAL A 35 -5.54 21.14 -8.93
CA VAL A 35 -6.78 21.01 -8.14
C VAL A 35 -6.48 20.56 -6.70
N VAL A 36 -5.57 19.60 -6.54
CA VAL A 36 -5.23 19.07 -5.20
C VAL A 36 -4.48 20.13 -4.38
N ASN A 37 -3.59 20.93 -4.98
CA ASN A 37 -2.93 22.05 -4.28
C ASN A 37 -3.96 23.08 -3.79
N GLU A 38 -4.95 23.44 -4.62
CA GLU A 38 -6.03 24.34 -4.21
C GLU A 38 -6.80 23.79 -3.01
N ILE A 39 -7.16 22.47 -3.04
CA ILE A 39 -7.86 21.82 -1.93
C ILE A 39 -6.99 21.86 -0.66
N ILE A 40 -5.70 21.51 -0.77
CA ILE A 40 -4.77 21.49 0.37
C ILE A 40 -4.69 22.86 1.03
N GLU A 41 -4.46 23.94 0.26
CA GLU A 41 -4.37 25.28 0.82
C GLU A 41 -5.71 25.73 1.42
N THR A 42 -6.83 25.45 0.75
CA THR A 42 -8.16 25.78 1.28
C THR A 42 -8.45 25.10 2.62
N VAL A 43 -8.08 23.81 2.76
CA VAL A 43 -8.24 23.07 4.03
C VAL A 43 -7.29 23.60 5.10
N ARG A 44 -6.06 23.94 4.73
CA ARG A 44 -5.07 24.50 5.65
C ARG A 44 -5.52 25.81 6.27
N GLU A 45 -6.20 26.68 5.49
CA GLU A 45 -6.67 27.99 5.95
C GLU A 45 -8.06 27.92 6.61
N GLY A 46 -8.94 27.06 6.09
CA GLY A 46 -10.36 27.02 6.45
C GLY A 46 -10.79 25.91 7.43
N GLY A 47 -9.85 25.01 7.82
CA GLY A 47 -10.11 23.95 8.80
C GLY A 47 -11.31 23.08 8.45
N ASP A 48 -12.12 22.71 9.46
CA ASP A 48 -13.31 21.85 9.30
C ASP A 48 -14.34 22.42 8.34
N ASN A 49 -14.49 23.74 8.27
CA ASN A 49 -15.44 24.36 7.34
C ASN A 49 -15.09 24.07 5.89
N ALA A 50 -13.80 24.10 5.54
CA ALA A 50 -13.33 23.77 4.21
C ALA A 50 -13.51 22.27 3.90
N VAL A 51 -13.20 21.38 4.86
CA VAL A 51 -13.39 19.94 4.71
C VAL A 51 -14.87 19.61 4.48
N LYS A 52 -15.78 20.17 5.29
CA LYS A 52 -17.24 19.99 5.17
C LYS A 52 -17.76 20.49 3.82
N ALA A 53 -17.31 21.67 3.37
CA ALA A 53 -17.69 22.22 2.06
C ALA A 53 -17.23 21.34 0.87
N TYR A 54 -16.02 20.79 0.92
CA TYR A 54 -15.56 19.85 -0.11
C TYR A 54 -16.28 18.49 -0.02
N THR A 55 -16.58 17.99 1.18
CA THR A 55 -17.38 16.78 1.36
C THR A 55 -18.77 16.93 0.74
N GLU A 56 -19.48 18.03 1.02
CA GLU A 56 -20.76 18.32 0.39
C GLU A 56 -20.64 18.42 -1.15
N LYS A 57 -19.60 19.10 -1.64
CA LYS A 57 -19.37 19.30 -3.09
C LYS A 57 -19.10 17.99 -3.83
N PHE A 58 -18.34 17.06 -3.24
CA PHE A 58 -17.87 15.85 -3.94
C PHE A 58 -18.72 14.62 -3.63
N ASP A 59 -19.23 14.50 -2.42
CA ASP A 59 -20.04 13.37 -1.96
C ASP A 59 -21.55 13.67 -2.06
N GLY A 60 -21.92 14.93 -2.35
CA GLY A 60 -23.30 15.38 -2.66
C GLY A 60 -24.18 15.68 -1.45
N LYS A 61 -23.73 15.37 -0.24
CA LYS A 61 -24.45 15.65 1.00
C LYS A 61 -23.47 15.71 2.17
N LEU A 62 -23.76 16.59 3.15
CA LEU A 62 -23.06 16.56 4.43
C LEU A 62 -23.39 15.26 5.16
N PRO A 63 -22.41 14.61 5.81
CA PRO A 63 -22.64 13.39 6.56
C PRO A 63 -23.52 13.67 7.79
N GLU A 64 -24.26 12.66 8.22
CA GLU A 64 -25.07 12.71 9.46
C GLU A 64 -24.18 12.98 10.67
N TYR A 65 -23.00 12.34 10.68
CA TYR A 65 -21.95 12.54 11.68
C TYR A 65 -20.65 12.98 10.99
N TYR A 66 -20.02 14.03 11.48
CA TYR A 66 -18.67 14.36 11.03
C TYR A 66 -17.65 13.43 11.67
N GLU A 67 -17.71 13.25 13.00
CA GLU A 67 -17.10 12.12 13.71
C GLU A 67 -18.20 11.12 14.07
N VAL A 68 -18.05 9.86 13.67
CA VAL A 68 -19.01 8.80 13.96
C VAL A 68 -18.97 8.46 15.46
N PRO A 69 -20.10 8.58 16.18
CA PRO A 69 -20.16 8.25 17.60
C PRO A 69 -19.78 6.79 17.88
N ARG A 70 -19.15 6.54 19.01
CA ARG A 70 -18.66 5.21 19.36
C ARG A 70 -19.77 4.16 19.50
N ASP A 71 -20.93 4.56 19.96
CA ASP A 71 -22.14 3.72 20.04
C ASP A 71 -22.60 3.29 18.64
N VAL A 72 -22.61 4.19 17.64
CA VAL A 72 -22.95 3.87 16.25
C VAL A 72 -21.97 2.83 15.67
N ILE A 73 -20.67 2.93 15.99
CA ILE A 73 -19.66 1.95 15.57
C ILE A 73 -19.93 0.58 16.23
N ASN A 74 -20.28 0.57 17.51
CA ASN A 74 -20.57 -0.65 18.26
C ASN A 74 -21.88 -1.29 17.81
N ASP A 75 -22.92 -0.47 17.53
CA ASP A 75 -24.21 -0.95 17.04
C ASP A 75 -24.06 -1.60 15.65
N ALA A 76 -23.23 -1.02 14.76
CA ALA A 76 -22.92 -1.61 13.47
C ALA A 76 -22.38 -3.04 13.60
N LEU A 77 -21.47 -3.29 14.58
CA LEU A 77 -20.94 -4.62 14.85
C LEU A 77 -22.02 -5.57 15.42
N THR A 78 -22.88 -5.06 16.29
CA THR A 78 -23.94 -5.86 16.93
C THR A 78 -25.06 -6.27 15.95
N GLU A 79 -25.33 -5.41 14.96
CA GLU A 79 -26.36 -5.63 13.92
C GLU A 79 -25.83 -6.37 12.69
N ALA A 80 -24.51 -6.60 12.60
CA ALA A 80 -23.88 -7.20 11.42
C ALA A 80 -24.28 -8.67 11.23
N ASP A 81 -24.20 -9.12 9.98
CA ASP A 81 -24.28 -10.54 9.64
C ASP A 81 -23.17 -11.32 10.34
N GLN A 82 -23.52 -12.35 11.11
CA GLN A 82 -22.57 -13.14 11.89
C GLN A 82 -21.56 -13.86 11.00
N ASP A 83 -21.97 -14.37 9.83
CA ASP A 83 -21.07 -15.05 8.89
C ASP A 83 -20.01 -14.07 8.35
N PHE A 84 -20.39 -12.81 8.10
CA PHE A 84 -19.44 -11.76 7.73
C PHE A 84 -18.47 -11.42 8.88
N VAL A 85 -18.97 -11.28 10.09
CA VAL A 85 -18.14 -11.03 11.29
C VAL A 85 -17.14 -12.16 11.50
N ASP A 86 -17.56 -13.40 11.39
CA ASP A 86 -16.71 -14.58 11.56
C ASP A 86 -15.63 -14.65 10.47
N ALA A 87 -15.98 -14.37 9.21
CA ALA A 87 -15.01 -14.29 8.11
C ALA A 87 -13.95 -13.20 8.35
N MET A 88 -14.38 -12.01 8.81
CA MET A 88 -13.48 -10.92 9.14
C MET A 88 -12.57 -11.24 10.32
N LEU A 89 -13.07 -11.92 11.37
CA LEU A 89 -12.27 -12.35 12.51
C LEU A 89 -11.20 -13.37 12.10
N ASN A 90 -11.54 -14.31 11.23
CA ASN A 90 -10.58 -15.28 10.68
C ASN A 90 -9.46 -14.54 9.88
N ALA A 91 -9.83 -13.57 9.05
CA ALA A 91 -8.87 -12.75 8.34
C ALA A 91 -7.97 -11.94 9.30
N VAL A 92 -8.54 -11.29 10.32
CA VAL A 92 -7.79 -10.58 11.37
C VAL A 92 -6.80 -11.50 12.08
N ALA A 93 -7.19 -12.75 12.37
CA ALA A 93 -6.31 -13.71 13.01
C ALA A 93 -5.08 -14.04 12.13
N ASN A 94 -5.30 -14.31 10.83
CA ASN A 94 -4.22 -14.62 9.89
C ASN A 94 -3.30 -13.41 9.67
N ILE A 95 -3.86 -12.20 9.50
CA ILE A 95 -3.10 -10.95 9.35
C ILE A 95 -2.27 -10.70 10.62
N THR A 96 -2.85 -10.95 11.79
CA THR A 96 -2.15 -10.79 13.06
C THR A 96 -0.98 -11.77 13.20
N ASP A 97 -1.20 -13.06 12.90
CA ASP A 97 -0.11 -14.07 12.99
C ASP A 97 1.05 -13.71 12.07
N PHE A 98 0.76 -13.31 10.82
CA PHE A 98 1.81 -12.91 9.87
C PHE A 98 2.57 -11.68 10.35
N HIS A 99 1.87 -10.62 10.72
CA HIS A 99 2.47 -9.33 11.04
C HIS A 99 3.19 -9.29 12.39
N GLN A 100 2.81 -10.12 13.36
CA GLN A 100 3.53 -10.22 14.64
C GLN A 100 5.00 -10.61 14.46
N ARG A 101 5.34 -11.37 13.41
CA ARG A 101 6.71 -11.78 13.09
C ARG A 101 7.58 -10.63 12.58
N GLN A 102 6.98 -9.52 12.18
CA GLN A 102 7.68 -8.33 11.65
C GLN A 102 8.10 -7.33 12.75
N LYS A 103 7.60 -7.51 13.97
CA LYS A 103 7.82 -6.57 15.06
C LYS A 103 9.29 -6.45 15.43
N SER A 104 9.83 -5.22 15.36
CA SER A 104 11.22 -4.95 15.72
C SER A 104 11.42 -4.80 17.23
N GLN A 105 12.62 -5.10 17.68
CA GLN A 105 13.00 -4.94 19.08
C GLN A 105 14.00 -3.80 19.28
N SER A 106 13.89 -3.12 20.42
CA SER A 106 14.94 -2.23 20.90
C SER A 106 16.15 -3.04 21.33
N PHE A 107 17.34 -2.50 21.14
CA PHE A 107 18.56 -3.15 21.63
C PHE A 107 19.51 -2.17 22.34
N ILE A 108 20.31 -2.72 23.22
CA ILE A 108 21.38 -2.03 23.94
C ILE A 108 22.66 -2.83 23.74
N ASN A 109 23.74 -2.15 23.34
CA ASN A 109 25.08 -2.71 23.22
C ASN A 109 26.03 -1.94 24.18
N ALA A 110 26.42 -2.59 25.27
CA ALA A 110 27.39 -2.08 26.20
C ALA A 110 28.80 -2.57 25.83
N LYS A 111 29.77 -1.65 25.79
CA LYS A 111 31.18 -1.95 25.52
C LYS A 111 31.99 -2.01 26.80
N GLU A 112 33.16 -2.66 26.79
CA GLU A 112 34.04 -2.82 27.91
C GLU A 112 34.53 -1.49 28.50
N ASN A 113 34.71 -0.46 27.68
CA ASN A 113 35.06 0.90 28.10
C ASN A 113 33.90 1.72 28.67
N GLY A 114 32.77 1.09 28.98
CA GLY A 114 31.60 1.73 29.57
C GLY A 114 30.70 2.50 28.59
N CYS A 115 31.00 2.50 27.28
CA CYS A 115 30.10 3.07 26.30
C CYS A 115 28.85 2.21 26.14
N ILE A 116 27.70 2.85 25.98
CA ILE A 116 26.42 2.19 25.68
C ILE A 116 25.84 2.81 24.42
N LEU A 117 25.65 1.97 23.41
CA LEU A 117 24.98 2.35 22.18
C LEU A 117 23.69 1.54 22.05
N GLY A 118 22.65 2.12 21.50
CA GLY A 118 21.43 1.37 21.33
C GLY A 118 20.46 2.03 20.37
N GLN A 119 19.37 1.30 20.13
CA GLN A 119 18.25 1.78 19.35
C GLN A 119 16.95 1.54 20.14
N LYS A 120 16.18 2.61 20.30
CA LYS A 120 14.83 2.55 20.85
C LYS A 120 13.83 2.44 19.71
N VAL A 121 13.00 1.42 19.74
CA VAL A 121 11.87 1.22 18.80
C VAL A 121 10.57 1.48 19.54
N ARG A 122 9.66 2.21 18.93
CA ARG A 122 8.30 2.45 19.43
C ARG A 122 7.32 2.64 18.27
N GLY A 123 6.04 2.39 18.50
CA GLY A 123 5.00 2.78 17.58
C GLY A 123 4.90 4.31 17.42
N LEU A 124 4.37 4.75 16.28
CA LEU A 124 3.98 6.15 16.07
C LEU A 124 2.92 6.58 17.10
N ASN A 125 2.76 7.88 17.33
CA ASN A 125 1.75 8.32 18.30
C ASN A 125 0.35 8.25 17.68
N ARG A 126 0.16 8.77 16.47
CA ARG A 126 -1.14 8.82 15.80
C ARG A 126 -0.99 8.56 14.31
N VAL A 127 -1.87 7.72 13.76
CA VAL A 127 -1.87 7.33 12.34
C VAL A 127 -3.26 7.54 11.76
N GLY A 128 -3.31 8.08 10.54
CA GLY A 128 -4.53 8.24 9.76
C GLY A 128 -4.69 7.09 8.76
N LEU A 129 -5.81 6.40 8.78
CA LEU A 129 -6.20 5.43 7.78
C LEU A 129 -7.16 6.10 6.79
N TYR A 130 -6.82 6.08 5.52
CA TYR A 130 -7.77 6.42 4.46
C TYR A 130 -8.42 5.13 3.95
N VAL A 131 -9.73 5.02 4.08
CA VAL A 131 -10.50 3.89 3.59
C VAL A 131 -11.44 4.37 2.49
N PRO A 132 -11.30 3.90 1.25
CA PRO A 132 -12.19 4.28 0.17
C PRO A 132 -13.62 3.89 0.46
N GLY A 133 -14.55 4.76 0.09
CA GLY A 133 -15.99 4.51 0.05
C GLY A 133 -16.52 4.93 -1.32
N GLY A 134 -17.75 4.64 -1.62
CA GLY A 134 -18.42 5.03 -2.87
C GLY A 134 -18.95 3.81 -3.63
N THR A 135 -18.46 3.52 -4.85
CA THR A 135 -18.97 2.41 -5.66
C THR A 135 -18.61 1.02 -5.14
N ALA A 136 -17.54 0.92 -4.35
CA ALA A 136 -17.16 -0.29 -3.63
C ALA A 136 -16.68 0.12 -2.22
N ALA A 137 -17.11 -0.64 -1.21
CA ALA A 137 -16.59 -0.56 0.15
C ALA A 137 -15.41 -1.54 0.29
N TYR A 138 -14.39 -1.14 1.05
CA TYR A 138 -13.21 -1.96 1.28
C TYR A 138 -12.97 -2.20 2.78
N PRO A 139 -13.81 -2.98 3.46
CA PRO A 139 -13.59 -3.32 4.87
C PRO A 139 -12.25 -4.05 5.07
N SER A 140 -11.77 -4.82 4.08
CA SER A 140 -10.44 -5.44 4.09
C SER A 140 -9.31 -4.42 4.26
N SER A 141 -9.43 -3.23 3.65
CA SER A 141 -8.43 -2.17 3.80
C SER A 141 -8.35 -1.64 5.24
N VAL A 142 -9.44 -1.71 6.02
CA VAL A 142 -9.37 -1.40 7.45
C VAL A 142 -8.48 -2.40 8.17
N LEU A 143 -8.68 -3.71 7.95
CA LEU A 143 -7.88 -4.78 8.56
C LEU A 143 -6.39 -4.62 8.22
N MET A 144 -6.09 -4.51 6.92
CA MET A 144 -4.73 -4.47 6.39
C MET A 144 -3.93 -3.24 6.85
N ASN A 145 -4.60 -2.16 7.21
CA ASN A 145 -3.95 -0.96 7.74
C ASN A 145 -3.95 -0.92 9.26
N ALA A 146 -5.07 -1.27 9.92
CA ALA A 146 -5.19 -1.13 11.38
C ALA A 146 -4.45 -2.22 12.15
N VAL A 147 -4.48 -3.48 11.71
CA VAL A 147 -3.85 -4.59 12.44
C VAL A 147 -2.34 -4.40 12.59
N PRO A 148 -1.54 -4.13 11.53
CA PRO A 148 -0.11 -3.88 11.69
C PRO A 148 0.19 -2.61 12.51
N ALA A 149 -0.66 -1.58 12.43
CA ALA A 149 -0.52 -0.38 13.25
C ALA A 149 -0.71 -0.69 14.75
N LYS A 150 -1.71 -1.50 15.12
CA LYS A 150 -1.90 -1.96 16.51
C LYS A 150 -0.73 -2.81 17.00
N ILE A 151 -0.22 -3.74 16.18
CA ILE A 151 0.95 -4.58 16.53
C ILE A 151 2.19 -3.72 16.76
N ALA A 152 2.41 -2.68 15.96
CA ALA A 152 3.50 -1.72 16.15
C ALA A 152 3.38 -0.90 17.45
N GLY A 153 2.19 -0.88 18.08
CA GLY A 153 1.92 -0.11 19.27
C GLY A 153 1.62 1.37 18.98
N VAL A 154 0.97 1.66 17.86
CA VAL A 154 0.40 2.98 17.56
C VAL A 154 -0.63 3.32 18.65
N LYS A 155 -0.52 4.53 19.22
CA LYS A 155 -1.35 4.90 20.38
C LYS A 155 -2.78 5.28 20.00
N GLU A 156 -2.95 5.91 18.83
CA GLU A 156 -4.26 6.33 18.34
C GLU A 156 -4.34 6.14 16.83
N ILE A 157 -5.38 5.42 16.39
CA ILE A 157 -5.67 5.17 14.98
C ILE A 157 -6.94 5.93 14.61
N ILE A 158 -6.80 6.88 13.69
CA ILE A 158 -7.89 7.67 13.14
C ILE A 158 -8.20 7.16 11.74
N MET A 159 -9.46 6.93 11.44
CA MET A 159 -9.90 6.55 10.11
C MET A 159 -10.72 7.68 9.49
N VAL A 160 -10.47 7.97 8.20
CA VAL A 160 -11.31 8.81 7.36
C VAL A 160 -11.90 7.96 6.23
N THR A 161 -13.19 8.13 5.96
CA THR A 161 -13.90 7.43 4.89
C THR A 161 -15.02 8.34 4.36
N PRO A 162 -15.28 8.41 3.04
CA PRO A 162 -16.38 9.21 2.52
C PRO A 162 -17.72 8.63 2.98
N PRO A 163 -18.75 9.50 3.17
CA PRO A 163 -20.11 9.07 3.42
C PRO A 163 -20.70 8.34 2.19
N LEU A 164 -21.73 7.55 2.41
CA LEU A 164 -22.61 7.09 1.35
C LEU A 164 -23.38 8.29 0.75
N LYS A 165 -24.01 8.11 -0.42
CA LYS A 165 -24.74 9.16 -1.12
C LYS A 165 -25.88 9.78 -0.31
N ASP A 166 -26.41 9.06 0.66
CA ASP A 166 -27.45 9.53 1.59
C ASP A 166 -26.88 10.24 2.83
N GLY A 167 -25.56 10.30 2.96
CA GLY A 167 -24.84 10.91 4.09
C GLY A 167 -24.61 9.96 5.27
N THR A 168 -25.02 8.69 5.17
CA THR A 168 -24.80 7.70 6.23
C THR A 168 -23.42 7.04 6.13
N PRO A 169 -22.88 6.47 7.22
CA PRO A 169 -21.67 5.67 7.18
C PRO A 169 -21.94 4.29 6.55
N ASN A 170 -20.93 3.73 5.90
CA ASN A 170 -20.97 2.34 5.43
C ASN A 170 -20.84 1.40 6.64
N LYS A 171 -21.86 0.56 6.90
CA LYS A 171 -21.91 -0.33 8.06
C LYS A 171 -20.78 -1.35 8.06
N ASP A 172 -20.40 -1.94 6.92
CA ASP A 172 -19.34 -2.96 6.83
C ASP A 172 -17.96 -2.38 7.16
N ILE A 173 -17.72 -1.12 6.78
CA ILE A 173 -16.50 -0.38 7.17
C ILE A 173 -16.50 -0.11 8.69
N LEU A 174 -17.65 0.22 9.29
CA LEU A 174 -17.75 0.40 10.75
C LEU A 174 -17.53 -0.91 11.50
N VAL A 175 -18.05 -2.03 11.00
CA VAL A 175 -17.79 -3.38 11.54
C VAL A 175 -16.29 -3.65 11.57
N ALA A 176 -15.62 -3.46 10.44
CA ALA A 176 -14.16 -3.64 10.34
C ALA A 176 -13.40 -2.72 11.31
N ALA A 177 -13.81 -1.45 11.43
CA ALA A 177 -13.23 -0.50 12.36
C ALA A 177 -13.39 -0.92 13.83
N ALA A 178 -14.57 -1.45 14.20
CA ALA A 178 -14.83 -1.99 15.53
C ALA A 178 -13.95 -3.21 15.83
N LEU A 179 -13.90 -4.18 14.91
CA LEU A 179 -13.11 -5.41 15.05
C LEU A 179 -11.60 -5.12 15.19
N CYS A 180 -11.08 -4.15 14.46
CA CYS A 180 -9.66 -3.77 14.49
C CYS A 180 -9.33 -2.76 15.60
N GLY A 181 -10.33 -2.28 16.35
CA GLY A 181 -10.13 -1.32 17.42
C GLY A 181 -9.64 0.04 16.93
N VAL A 182 -10.18 0.53 15.81
CA VAL A 182 -9.95 1.92 15.36
C VAL A 182 -10.52 2.88 16.40
N ASP A 183 -9.74 3.91 16.76
CA ASP A 183 -10.09 4.77 17.89
C ASP A 183 -11.15 5.82 17.51
N ARG A 184 -11.02 6.44 16.33
CA ARG A 184 -11.94 7.49 15.84
C ARG A 184 -12.20 7.31 14.34
N VAL A 185 -13.44 7.60 13.91
CA VAL A 185 -13.86 7.51 12.51
C VAL A 185 -14.48 8.83 12.07
N PHE A 186 -13.96 9.44 10.99
CA PHE A 186 -14.48 10.68 10.44
C PHE A 186 -15.03 10.46 9.03
N MET A 187 -16.15 11.09 8.76
CA MET A 187 -16.87 11.00 7.49
C MET A 187 -16.39 12.07 6.52
N SER A 188 -15.23 11.82 5.89
CA SER A 188 -14.66 12.66 4.84
C SER A 188 -13.78 11.83 3.91
N GLY A 189 -13.89 12.07 2.62
CA GLY A 189 -13.08 11.42 1.58
C GLY A 189 -12.16 12.40 0.85
N GLY A 190 -11.55 11.94 -0.24
CA GLY A 190 -10.79 12.78 -1.17
C GLY A 190 -9.53 13.44 -0.62
N ALA A 191 -9.00 14.41 -1.38
CA ALA A 191 -7.80 15.15 -1.04
C ALA A 191 -7.98 16.01 0.22
N GLN A 192 -9.19 16.48 0.51
CA GLN A 192 -9.51 17.27 1.69
C GLN A 192 -9.34 16.48 2.99
N ALA A 193 -9.70 15.20 2.99
CA ALA A 193 -9.48 14.33 4.15
C ALA A 193 -7.99 14.10 4.41
N ILE A 194 -7.18 13.92 3.35
CA ILE A 194 -5.73 13.80 3.45
C ILE A 194 -5.10 15.09 4.00
N ALA A 195 -5.54 16.26 3.52
CA ALA A 195 -5.06 17.55 4.02
C ALA A 195 -5.43 17.76 5.51
N ALA A 196 -6.66 17.39 5.89
CA ALA A 196 -7.11 17.45 7.29
C ALA A 196 -6.25 16.58 8.22
N LEU A 197 -5.97 15.34 7.83
CA LEU A 197 -5.08 14.45 8.60
C LEU A 197 -3.64 14.98 8.68
N ALA A 198 -3.14 15.63 7.64
CA ALA A 198 -1.76 16.12 7.57
C ALA A 198 -1.53 17.37 8.42
N TYR A 199 -2.47 18.31 8.42
CA TYR A 199 -2.32 19.57 9.16
C TYR A 199 -3.02 19.55 10.52
N GLY A 200 -4.07 18.77 10.65
CA GLY A 200 -5.06 18.86 11.71
C GLY A 200 -6.09 19.94 11.42
N THR A 201 -7.29 19.77 11.96
CA THR A 201 -8.37 20.74 11.98
C THR A 201 -8.87 20.88 13.42
N GLU A 202 -10.00 21.55 13.63
CA GLU A 202 -10.58 21.69 14.97
C GLU A 202 -11.08 20.33 15.52
N GLU A 203 -11.58 19.43 14.64
CA GLU A 203 -12.13 18.13 15.03
C GLU A 203 -11.21 16.97 14.63
N ILE A 204 -10.60 17.00 13.42
CA ILE A 204 -9.67 15.95 12.94
C ILE A 204 -8.26 16.26 13.44
N PRO A 205 -7.69 15.45 14.35
CA PRO A 205 -6.35 15.72 14.85
C PRO A 205 -5.28 15.39 13.80
N LYS A 206 -4.20 16.18 13.82
CA LYS A 206 -3.01 15.90 13.00
C LYS A 206 -2.43 14.52 13.31
N VAL A 207 -2.00 13.80 12.28
CA VAL A 207 -1.38 12.47 12.37
C VAL A 207 0.11 12.51 12.00
N ASP A 208 0.86 11.47 12.43
CA ASP A 208 2.27 11.31 12.10
C ASP A 208 2.45 10.63 10.72
N LYS A 209 1.49 9.77 10.33
CA LYS A 209 1.51 9.04 9.06
C LYS A 209 0.10 8.82 8.53
N ILE A 210 -0.06 8.86 7.20
CA ILE A 210 -1.30 8.52 6.49
C ILE A 210 -1.06 7.28 5.65
N VAL A 211 -1.92 6.27 5.80
CA VAL A 211 -1.85 5.00 5.07
C VAL A 211 -3.22 4.68 4.44
N GLY A 212 -3.21 3.79 3.47
CA GLY A 212 -4.41 3.32 2.78
C GLY A 212 -4.50 3.77 1.33
N PRO A 213 -5.15 2.94 0.47
CA PRO A 213 -5.33 3.20 -0.94
C PRO A 213 -6.38 4.30 -1.18
N GLY A 214 -6.31 4.96 -2.31
CA GLY A 214 -7.29 5.96 -2.73
C GLY A 214 -7.17 6.31 -4.20
N ASN A 215 -8.12 7.09 -4.71
CA ASN A 215 -8.10 7.55 -6.09
C ASN A 215 -6.93 8.51 -6.36
N ILE A 216 -6.78 8.92 -7.62
CA ILE A 216 -5.67 9.80 -8.05
C ILE A 216 -5.57 11.11 -7.26
N TYR A 217 -6.68 11.67 -6.76
CA TYR A 217 -6.65 12.89 -5.93
C TYR A 217 -6.07 12.60 -4.54
N VAL A 218 -6.43 11.47 -3.95
CA VAL A 218 -5.88 11.00 -2.67
C VAL A 218 -4.40 10.69 -2.79
N ALA A 219 -3.99 9.93 -3.81
CA ALA A 219 -2.59 9.61 -4.07
C ALA A 219 -1.74 10.88 -4.32
N THR A 220 -2.29 11.84 -5.08
CA THR A 220 -1.63 13.13 -5.33
C THR A 220 -1.51 13.96 -4.05
N ALA A 221 -2.55 14.00 -3.21
CA ALA A 221 -2.50 14.71 -1.94
C ALA A 221 -1.46 14.11 -0.99
N LYS A 222 -1.39 12.78 -0.86
CA LYS A 222 -0.35 12.08 -0.10
C LYS A 222 1.05 12.46 -0.60
N LYS A 223 1.26 12.44 -1.92
CA LYS A 223 2.52 12.80 -2.55
C LYS A 223 2.94 14.25 -2.25
N LEU A 224 2.02 15.20 -2.33
CA LEU A 224 2.29 16.62 -2.11
C LEU A 224 2.53 16.97 -0.64
N LEU A 225 1.94 16.20 0.27
CA LEU A 225 2.06 16.39 1.72
C LEU A 225 3.16 15.55 2.37
N TYR A 226 3.84 14.69 1.60
CA TYR A 226 4.99 13.97 2.10
C TYR A 226 6.08 14.94 2.57
N GLY A 227 6.53 14.75 3.82
CA GLY A 227 7.43 15.67 4.53
C GLY A 227 6.71 16.58 5.53
N VAL A 228 5.42 16.89 5.33
CA VAL A 228 4.52 17.46 6.35
C VAL A 228 3.97 16.35 7.24
N VAL A 229 3.62 15.25 6.62
CA VAL A 229 3.18 13.99 7.20
C VAL A 229 3.88 12.85 6.47
N ASP A 230 4.14 11.74 7.13
CA ASP A 230 4.65 10.54 6.46
C ASP A 230 3.51 9.79 5.76
N ILE A 231 3.82 9.00 4.75
CA ILE A 231 2.86 8.19 4.00
C ILE A 231 3.35 6.75 3.84
N ASP A 232 2.45 5.82 3.50
CA ASP A 232 2.81 4.45 3.09
C ASP A 232 3.57 4.46 1.75
N MET A 233 2.89 4.88 0.69
CA MET A 233 3.42 4.99 -0.66
C MET A 233 2.53 5.89 -1.54
N VAL A 234 2.99 6.18 -2.73
CA VAL A 234 2.18 6.79 -3.79
C VAL A 234 1.68 5.67 -4.69
N ALA A 235 0.44 5.24 -4.48
CA ALA A 235 -0.17 4.18 -5.26
C ALA A 235 -0.50 4.65 -6.69
N GLY A 236 -0.16 3.81 -7.67
CA GLY A 236 -0.65 3.88 -9.05
C GLY A 236 -1.84 2.94 -9.27
N PRO A 237 -2.24 2.72 -10.54
CA PRO A 237 -3.22 1.71 -10.89
C PRO A 237 -2.73 0.31 -10.53
N SER A 238 -3.66 -0.57 -10.17
CA SER A 238 -3.39 -1.95 -9.77
C SER A 238 -2.76 -2.80 -10.89
N GLU A 239 -1.95 -3.78 -10.51
CA GLU A 239 -1.15 -4.58 -11.43
C GLU A 239 -1.05 -6.04 -11.01
N ILE A 240 -1.24 -6.95 -11.96
CA ILE A 240 -0.89 -8.37 -11.80
C ILE A 240 0.01 -8.83 -12.93
N LEU A 241 1.02 -9.64 -12.58
CA LEU A 241 1.78 -10.42 -13.52
C LEU A 241 1.70 -11.89 -13.14
N VAL A 242 1.19 -12.73 -14.04
CA VAL A 242 1.09 -14.18 -13.87
C VAL A 242 2.19 -14.85 -14.70
N MET A 243 3.05 -15.65 -14.07
CA MET A 243 4.03 -16.49 -14.75
C MET A 243 3.50 -17.92 -14.86
N ALA A 244 3.42 -18.47 -16.06
CA ALA A 244 2.84 -19.80 -16.28
C ALA A 244 3.68 -20.67 -17.21
N ASP A 245 3.78 -21.97 -16.91
CA ASP A 245 4.32 -22.98 -17.82
C ASP A 245 3.19 -23.83 -18.44
N GLU A 246 3.55 -24.83 -19.23
CA GLU A 246 2.60 -25.72 -19.91
C GLU A 246 1.72 -26.56 -18.97
N LYS A 247 2.04 -26.62 -17.67
CA LYS A 247 1.29 -27.34 -16.65
C LYS A 247 0.22 -26.47 -15.97
N ALA A 248 0.29 -25.16 -16.15
CA ALA A 248 -0.65 -24.24 -15.56
C ALA A 248 -2.07 -24.41 -16.12
N ASN A 249 -3.08 -24.10 -15.29
CA ASN A 249 -4.47 -24.17 -15.70
C ASN A 249 -4.92 -22.83 -16.32
N PRO A 250 -5.22 -22.76 -17.64
CA PRO A 250 -5.63 -21.50 -18.28
C PRO A 250 -6.90 -20.88 -17.69
N LYS A 251 -7.77 -21.71 -17.11
CA LYS A 251 -9.00 -21.23 -16.44
C LYS A 251 -8.68 -20.42 -15.18
N PHE A 252 -7.65 -20.81 -14.44
CA PHE A 252 -7.20 -20.07 -13.25
C PHE A 252 -6.49 -18.78 -13.67
N ILE A 253 -5.55 -18.89 -14.63
CA ILE A 253 -4.86 -17.70 -15.16
C ILE A 253 -5.86 -16.63 -15.63
N ALA A 254 -6.88 -17.04 -16.40
CA ALA A 254 -7.90 -16.11 -16.90
C ALA A 254 -8.68 -15.44 -15.74
N ALA A 255 -9.02 -16.20 -14.70
CA ALA A 255 -9.72 -15.66 -13.53
C ALA A 255 -8.85 -14.64 -12.78
N ASP A 256 -7.57 -14.97 -12.55
CA ASP A 256 -6.63 -14.12 -11.80
C ASP A 256 -6.27 -12.83 -12.57
N LEU A 257 -6.12 -12.90 -13.91
CA LEU A 257 -5.96 -11.69 -14.74
C LEU A 257 -7.19 -10.77 -14.68
N MET A 258 -8.39 -11.36 -14.65
CA MET A 258 -9.63 -10.59 -14.61
C MET A 258 -9.96 -10.05 -13.21
N SER A 259 -9.56 -10.71 -12.13
CA SER A 259 -9.72 -10.18 -10.77
C SER A 259 -8.98 -8.85 -10.62
N GLN A 260 -7.80 -8.71 -11.21
CA GLN A 260 -7.08 -7.45 -11.20
C GLN A 260 -7.66 -6.44 -12.20
N ALA A 261 -8.03 -6.89 -13.41
CA ALA A 261 -8.57 -6.02 -14.46
C ALA A 261 -9.91 -5.35 -14.06
N GLU A 262 -10.69 -5.95 -13.14
CA GLU A 262 -11.96 -5.37 -12.69
C GLU A 262 -11.80 -4.17 -11.74
N HIS A 263 -10.62 -3.95 -11.15
CA HIS A 263 -10.39 -2.85 -10.20
C HIS A 263 -10.56 -1.48 -10.86
N ASP A 264 -9.93 -1.26 -12.02
CA ASP A 264 -9.97 0.02 -12.75
C ASP A 264 -9.65 -0.17 -14.23
N LYS A 265 -10.13 0.74 -15.09
CA LYS A 265 -9.80 0.75 -16.52
C LYS A 265 -8.31 0.94 -16.82
N LEU A 266 -7.55 1.47 -15.87
CA LEU A 266 -6.12 1.65 -15.94
C LEU A 266 -5.34 0.48 -15.32
N ALA A 267 -6.00 -0.51 -14.73
CA ALA A 267 -5.32 -1.70 -14.18
C ALA A 267 -4.57 -2.44 -15.30
N SER A 268 -3.47 -3.12 -14.96
CA SER A 268 -2.74 -3.96 -15.92
C SER A 268 -2.74 -5.41 -15.48
N ALA A 269 -2.97 -6.30 -16.44
CA ALA A 269 -3.00 -7.74 -16.23
C ALA A 269 -2.13 -8.41 -17.31
N ILE A 270 -1.02 -8.99 -16.89
CA ILE A 270 0.01 -9.51 -17.79
C ILE A 270 0.22 -11.01 -17.52
N LEU A 271 0.14 -11.81 -18.58
CA LEU A 271 0.60 -13.19 -18.57
C LEU A 271 2.00 -13.27 -19.18
N VAL A 272 2.93 -13.91 -18.49
CA VAL A 272 4.25 -14.31 -19.04
C VAL A 272 4.29 -15.84 -19.10
N THR A 273 4.41 -16.42 -20.28
CA THR A 273 4.37 -17.87 -20.43
C THR A 273 5.39 -18.39 -21.42
N THR A 274 5.85 -19.63 -21.18
CA THR A 274 6.72 -20.37 -22.12
C THR A 274 5.93 -21.22 -23.12
N SER A 275 4.58 -21.14 -23.12
CA SER A 275 3.69 -22.00 -23.91
C SER A 275 2.65 -21.20 -24.69
N GLU A 276 2.75 -21.20 -26.02
CA GLU A 276 1.72 -20.61 -26.89
C GLU A 276 0.35 -21.25 -26.66
N SER A 277 0.29 -22.56 -26.42
CA SER A 277 -0.97 -23.26 -26.12
C SER A 277 -1.64 -22.75 -24.84
N ILE A 278 -0.89 -22.39 -23.81
CA ILE A 278 -1.41 -21.76 -22.59
C ILE A 278 -1.92 -20.35 -22.93
N ALA A 279 -1.19 -19.59 -23.73
CA ALA A 279 -1.63 -18.26 -24.17
C ALA A 279 -2.98 -18.30 -24.87
N ASP A 280 -3.12 -19.14 -25.90
CA ASP A 280 -4.37 -19.27 -26.67
C ASP A 280 -5.56 -19.71 -25.81
N ARG A 281 -5.37 -20.74 -25.00
CA ARG A 281 -6.42 -21.25 -24.10
C ARG A 281 -6.78 -20.24 -23.00
N THR A 282 -5.85 -19.41 -22.56
CA THR A 282 -6.15 -18.33 -21.62
C THR A 282 -7.03 -17.26 -22.25
N ILE A 283 -6.78 -16.89 -23.51
CA ILE A 283 -7.65 -15.96 -24.26
C ILE A 283 -9.07 -16.54 -24.42
N GLU A 284 -9.18 -17.82 -24.77
CA GLU A 284 -10.49 -18.49 -24.85
C GLU A 284 -11.23 -18.43 -23.50
N GLU A 285 -10.54 -18.72 -22.41
CA GLU A 285 -11.12 -18.67 -21.06
C GLU A 285 -11.50 -17.25 -20.61
N ILE A 286 -10.70 -16.24 -20.88
CA ILE A 286 -11.06 -14.82 -20.64
C ILE A 286 -12.36 -14.49 -21.37
N ASN A 287 -12.44 -14.78 -22.66
CA ASN A 287 -13.63 -14.48 -23.48
C ASN A 287 -14.88 -15.25 -23.00
N ARG A 288 -14.70 -16.44 -22.43
CA ARG A 288 -15.78 -17.23 -21.88
C ARG A 288 -16.26 -16.70 -20.52
N GLN A 289 -15.34 -16.46 -19.60
CA GLN A 289 -15.65 -16.11 -18.21
C GLN A 289 -16.15 -14.67 -18.06
N VAL A 290 -15.61 -13.71 -18.80
CA VAL A 290 -15.98 -12.29 -18.74
C VAL A 290 -17.46 -12.04 -18.99
N GLN A 291 -18.15 -12.96 -19.72
CA GLN A 291 -19.58 -12.81 -20.04
C GLN A 291 -20.49 -12.85 -18.80
N SER A 292 -20.04 -13.49 -17.71
CA SER A 292 -20.80 -13.63 -16.47
C SER A 292 -20.42 -12.63 -15.38
N LEU A 293 -19.41 -11.81 -15.62
CA LEU A 293 -18.89 -10.86 -14.62
C LEU A 293 -19.60 -9.51 -14.68
N SER A 294 -19.94 -8.96 -13.51
CA SER A 294 -20.71 -7.72 -13.39
C SER A 294 -19.97 -6.47 -13.89
N ARG A 295 -18.61 -6.48 -13.82
CA ARG A 295 -17.76 -5.34 -14.23
C ARG A 295 -17.10 -5.55 -15.59
N LYS A 296 -17.75 -6.31 -16.47
CA LYS A 296 -17.26 -6.69 -17.81
C LYS A 296 -16.65 -5.54 -18.59
N GLU A 297 -17.31 -4.38 -18.67
CA GLU A 297 -16.81 -3.22 -19.45
C GLU A 297 -15.48 -2.67 -18.92
N ILE A 298 -15.26 -2.72 -17.60
CA ILE A 298 -14.02 -2.29 -16.99
C ILE A 298 -12.92 -3.30 -17.30
N ILE A 299 -13.21 -4.60 -17.14
CA ILE A 299 -12.29 -5.69 -17.45
C ILE A 299 -11.85 -5.64 -18.91
N GLU A 300 -12.79 -5.58 -19.85
CA GLU A 300 -12.48 -5.52 -21.29
C GLU A 300 -11.62 -4.28 -21.62
N SER A 301 -11.96 -3.10 -21.07
CA SER A 301 -11.17 -1.88 -21.27
C SER A 301 -9.75 -1.97 -20.69
N SER A 302 -9.58 -2.56 -19.51
CA SER A 302 -8.29 -2.78 -18.88
C SER A 302 -7.41 -3.73 -19.70
N LEU A 303 -7.96 -4.89 -20.09
CA LEU A 303 -7.23 -5.90 -20.87
C LEU A 303 -6.82 -5.40 -22.26
N GLU A 304 -7.71 -4.66 -22.95
CA GLU A 304 -7.43 -4.09 -24.28
C GLU A 304 -6.30 -3.07 -24.26
N ASN A 305 -6.29 -2.17 -23.25
CA ASN A 305 -5.36 -1.05 -23.22
C ASN A 305 -4.05 -1.38 -22.49
N TYR A 306 -4.11 -2.20 -21.42
CA TYR A 306 -3.01 -2.44 -20.49
C TYR A 306 -2.77 -3.93 -20.19
N GLY A 307 -3.51 -4.83 -20.83
CA GLY A 307 -3.26 -6.27 -20.79
C GLY A 307 -2.27 -6.71 -21.87
N ALA A 308 -1.50 -7.76 -21.57
CA ALA A 308 -0.66 -8.43 -22.55
C ALA A 308 -0.37 -9.89 -22.17
N ILE A 309 -0.11 -10.70 -23.21
CA ILE A 309 0.46 -12.03 -23.05
C ILE A 309 1.86 -12.03 -23.69
N LEU A 310 2.87 -12.21 -22.86
CA LEU A 310 4.27 -12.26 -23.28
C LEU A 310 4.70 -13.73 -23.39
N ILE A 311 5.09 -14.14 -24.58
CA ILE A 311 5.61 -15.50 -24.84
C ILE A 311 7.13 -15.45 -24.84
N CYS A 312 7.75 -16.11 -23.89
CA CYS A 312 9.19 -16.20 -23.72
C CYS A 312 9.70 -17.62 -23.96
N ASN A 313 11.02 -17.78 -24.12
CA ASN A 313 11.62 -19.07 -24.47
C ASN A 313 11.90 -19.94 -23.23
N THR A 314 12.15 -19.33 -22.08
CA THR A 314 12.57 -20.03 -20.86
C THR A 314 11.89 -19.44 -19.62
N LYS A 315 11.78 -20.25 -18.55
CA LYS A 315 11.33 -19.79 -17.24
C LYS A 315 12.26 -18.74 -16.62
N ASP A 316 13.54 -18.80 -16.95
CA ASP A 316 14.53 -17.82 -16.52
C ASP A 316 14.25 -16.46 -17.14
N GLU A 317 13.97 -16.42 -18.44
CA GLU A 317 13.54 -15.19 -19.13
C GLU A 317 12.22 -14.64 -18.54
N ALA A 318 11.29 -15.51 -18.14
CA ALA A 318 10.07 -15.10 -17.45
C ALA A 318 10.38 -14.42 -16.09
N CYS A 319 11.32 -14.95 -15.29
CA CYS A 319 11.77 -14.33 -14.05
C CYS A 319 12.41 -12.95 -14.28
N ASP A 320 13.26 -12.84 -15.32
CA ASP A 320 13.90 -11.57 -15.68
C ASP A 320 12.87 -10.51 -16.10
N LEU A 321 11.83 -10.91 -16.85
CA LEU A 321 10.72 -10.04 -17.21
C LEU A 321 9.92 -9.59 -15.99
N ALA A 322 9.59 -10.51 -15.07
CA ALA A 322 8.90 -10.20 -13.83
C ALA A 322 9.70 -9.21 -12.97
N ASN A 323 11.00 -9.44 -12.76
CA ASN A 323 11.88 -8.51 -12.03
C ASN A 323 12.00 -7.16 -12.73
N ARG A 324 11.99 -7.13 -14.05
CA ARG A 324 12.03 -5.90 -14.83
C ARG A 324 10.73 -5.12 -14.76
N PHE A 325 9.59 -5.78 -14.78
CA PHE A 325 8.29 -5.15 -14.62
C PHE A 325 8.07 -4.70 -13.17
N ALA A 326 8.52 -5.50 -12.20
CA ALA A 326 8.36 -5.27 -10.76
C ALA A 326 6.89 -5.05 -10.37
N PRO A 327 6.03 -6.06 -10.58
CA PRO A 327 4.58 -5.93 -10.41
C PRO A 327 4.18 -5.75 -8.94
N GLU A 328 2.97 -5.20 -8.76
CA GLU A 328 2.27 -5.21 -7.47
C GLU A 328 2.03 -6.66 -7.00
N HIS A 329 1.34 -7.44 -7.81
CA HIS A 329 1.05 -8.86 -7.57
C HIS A 329 1.81 -9.72 -8.58
N LEU A 330 2.56 -10.70 -8.10
CA LEU A 330 3.27 -11.68 -8.92
C LEU A 330 2.79 -13.08 -8.59
N GLU A 331 2.13 -13.75 -9.54
CA GLU A 331 1.74 -15.15 -9.42
C GLU A 331 2.69 -16.05 -10.21
N VAL A 332 3.12 -17.16 -9.60
CA VAL A 332 4.03 -18.14 -10.20
C VAL A 332 3.33 -19.49 -10.30
N LEU A 333 2.73 -19.75 -11.45
CA LEU A 333 1.96 -20.96 -11.74
C LEU A 333 2.80 -22.05 -12.44
N PHE A 334 4.10 -22.09 -12.16
CA PHE A 334 4.99 -23.15 -12.62
C PHE A 334 4.76 -24.43 -11.83
N GLU A 335 5.15 -25.59 -12.37
CA GLU A 335 5.00 -26.89 -11.72
C GLU A 335 5.66 -26.94 -10.33
N ASN A 336 6.86 -26.33 -10.18
CA ASN A 336 7.62 -26.26 -8.92
C ASN A 336 7.92 -24.78 -8.56
N PRO A 337 6.95 -23.99 -8.14
CA PRO A 337 7.09 -22.53 -8.02
C PRO A 337 8.13 -22.12 -6.96
N MET A 338 8.32 -22.90 -5.90
CA MET A 338 9.29 -22.61 -4.84
C MET A 338 10.74 -22.57 -5.34
N GLU A 339 11.07 -23.25 -6.44
CA GLU A 339 12.41 -23.24 -7.02
C GLU A 339 12.80 -21.88 -7.58
N TYR A 340 11.81 -21.05 -7.92
CA TYR A 340 12.00 -19.73 -8.53
C TYR A 340 11.98 -18.58 -7.52
N LEU A 341 11.54 -18.81 -6.27
CA LEU A 341 11.42 -17.76 -5.25
C LEU A 341 12.73 -16.98 -5.05
N GLY A 342 13.87 -17.66 -5.04
CA GLY A 342 15.18 -17.03 -4.88
C GLY A 342 15.68 -16.22 -6.11
N ARG A 343 14.90 -16.18 -7.20
CA ARG A 343 15.19 -15.41 -8.42
C ARG A 343 14.24 -14.24 -8.63
N LEU A 344 13.25 -14.08 -7.75
CA LEU A 344 12.20 -13.07 -7.86
C LEU A 344 12.43 -11.99 -6.79
N ASP A 345 13.11 -10.92 -7.20
CA ASP A 345 13.58 -9.87 -6.30
C ASP A 345 12.60 -8.69 -6.22
N ASN A 346 11.85 -8.43 -7.29
CA ASN A 346 11.10 -7.20 -7.47
C ASN A 346 9.60 -7.48 -7.67
N ALA A 347 8.89 -7.71 -6.56
CA ALA A 347 7.43 -7.79 -6.55
C ALA A 347 6.86 -7.24 -5.24
N GLY A 348 5.67 -6.70 -5.28
CA GLY A 348 4.96 -6.29 -4.07
C GLY A 348 4.58 -7.50 -3.24
N SER A 349 3.92 -8.48 -3.84
CA SER A 349 3.60 -9.79 -3.22
C SER A 349 3.81 -10.91 -4.23
N ILE A 350 4.30 -12.08 -3.74
CA ILE A 350 4.58 -13.26 -4.58
C ILE A 350 3.67 -14.40 -4.14
N PHE A 351 2.88 -14.92 -5.08
CA PHE A 351 1.95 -16.02 -4.91
C PHE A 351 2.48 -17.26 -5.61
N LEU A 352 2.65 -18.37 -4.88
CA LEU A 352 3.35 -19.54 -5.37
C LEU A 352 2.41 -20.73 -5.55
N GLY A 353 2.17 -21.11 -6.81
CA GLY A 353 1.34 -22.26 -7.19
C GLY A 353 -0.13 -21.92 -7.46
N GLN A 354 -0.81 -22.86 -8.11
CA GLN A 354 -2.14 -22.65 -8.71
C GLN A 354 -3.29 -22.44 -7.69
N TYR A 355 -3.03 -22.57 -6.40
CA TYR A 355 -4.02 -22.36 -5.33
C TYR A 355 -3.69 -21.12 -4.46
N ALA A 356 -2.69 -20.35 -4.85
CA ALA A 356 -2.30 -19.11 -4.20
C ALA A 356 -2.62 -17.93 -5.13
N SER A 357 -3.92 -17.64 -5.28
CA SER A 357 -4.41 -16.55 -6.10
C SER A 357 -4.35 -15.19 -5.40
N GLU A 358 -4.32 -14.09 -6.15
CA GLU A 358 -4.29 -12.73 -5.63
C GLU A 358 -5.44 -12.45 -4.62
N PRO A 359 -6.73 -12.83 -4.85
CA PRO A 359 -7.78 -12.58 -3.87
C PRO A 359 -7.56 -13.29 -2.52
N LEU A 360 -6.82 -14.41 -2.50
CA LEU A 360 -6.43 -15.04 -1.23
C LEU A 360 -5.54 -14.11 -0.41
N GLY A 361 -4.59 -13.42 -1.06
CA GLY A 361 -3.73 -12.43 -0.41
C GLY A 361 -4.49 -11.19 0.03
N ASP A 362 -5.39 -10.71 -0.80
CA ASP A 362 -6.15 -9.50 -0.56
C ASP A 362 -7.08 -9.59 0.66
N TYR A 363 -7.61 -10.78 0.92
CA TYR A 363 -8.65 -10.92 1.94
C TYR A 363 -8.26 -11.78 3.15
N TYR A 364 -7.39 -12.80 2.99
CA TYR A 364 -7.36 -13.87 3.99
C TYR A 364 -5.99 -14.38 4.42
N ALA A 365 -5.01 -14.48 3.50
CA ALA A 365 -3.74 -15.20 3.77
C ALA A 365 -2.88 -14.61 4.89
N GLY A 366 -2.97 -13.32 5.13
CA GLY A 366 -2.22 -12.63 6.17
C GLY A 366 -1.19 -11.59 5.72
N PRO A 367 -0.41 -11.78 4.64
CA PRO A 367 0.38 -10.70 4.05
C PRO A 367 -0.46 -9.49 3.68
N ASN A 368 0.16 -8.30 3.69
CA ASN A 368 -0.56 -7.06 3.46
C ASN A 368 -0.87 -6.84 1.98
N HIS A 369 -2.07 -6.34 1.67
CA HIS A 369 -2.48 -5.99 0.33
C HIS A 369 -2.20 -4.52 -0.06
N VAL A 370 -1.66 -3.70 0.85
CA VAL A 370 -1.18 -2.36 0.51
C VAL A 370 0.22 -2.50 -0.06
N LEU A 371 0.30 -2.59 -1.37
CA LEU A 371 1.48 -3.01 -2.12
C LEU A 371 2.02 -1.88 -3.00
N PRO A 372 3.34 -1.86 -3.25
CA PRO A 372 3.94 -0.92 -4.20
C PRO A 372 3.52 -1.24 -5.64
N THR A 373 3.12 -0.21 -6.37
CA THR A 373 2.65 -0.28 -7.76
C THR A 373 3.59 0.47 -8.71
N SER A 374 3.35 0.36 -10.02
CA SER A 374 4.05 1.14 -11.06
C SER A 374 5.57 0.96 -11.03
N GLY A 375 6.01 -0.30 -10.83
CA GLY A 375 7.41 -0.67 -10.79
C GLY A 375 8.17 -0.22 -9.55
N THR A 376 7.50 0.36 -8.55
CA THR A 376 8.15 0.82 -7.31
C THR A 376 8.49 -0.33 -6.35
N ALA A 377 8.01 -1.54 -6.62
CA ALA A 377 8.40 -2.75 -5.90
C ALA A 377 9.91 -3.05 -5.95
N ARG A 378 10.67 -2.35 -6.81
CA ARG A 378 12.15 -2.39 -6.82
C ARG A 378 12.78 -1.78 -5.56
N PHE A 379 12.07 -0.90 -4.85
CA PHE A 379 12.61 -0.17 -3.69
C PHE A 379 11.60 0.09 -2.57
N PHE A 380 10.31 -0.07 -2.82
CA PHE A 380 9.29 -0.06 -1.79
C PHE A 380 8.87 -1.49 -1.42
N SER A 381 8.45 -1.66 -0.18
CA SER A 381 7.92 -2.90 0.38
C SER A 381 6.43 -2.79 0.68
N PRO A 382 5.71 -3.92 0.81
CA PRO A 382 4.36 -3.93 1.35
C PRO A 382 4.25 -3.19 2.69
N LEU A 383 3.07 -2.66 2.99
CA LEU A 383 2.79 -2.11 4.30
C LEU A 383 3.04 -3.18 5.37
N SER A 384 3.74 -2.81 6.43
CA SER A 384 4.19 -3.73 7.47
C SER A 384 4.17 -3.07 8.85
N VAL A 385 4.42 -3.85 9.89
CA VAL A 385 4.59 -3.31 11.26
C VAL A 385 5.71 -2.25 11.29
N ASN A 386 6.79 -2.47 10.54
CA ASN A 386 7.91 -1.53 10.45
C ASN A 386 7.52 -0.15 9.90
N SER A 387 6.46 -0.09 9.08
CA SER A 387 5.93 1.16 8.53
C SER A 387 5.34 2.08 9.61
N PHE A 388 4.98 1.53 10.75
CA PHE A 388 4.37 2.23 11.89
C PHE A 388 5.33 2.41 13.08
N GLU A 389 6.59 1.97 12.93
CA GLU A 389 7.61 2.08 13.97
C GLU A 389 8.51 3.29 13.76
N LYS A 390 8.83 3.97 14.86
CA LYS A 390 9.88 4.99 14.92
C LYS A 390 11.09 4.45 15.64
N ARG A 391 12.25 4.62 15.03
CA ARG A 391 13.54 4.22 15.59
C ARG A 391 14.37 5.45 15.92
N SER A 392 14.98 5.45 17.11
CA SER A 392 15.91 6.49 17.52
C SER A 392 17.14 5.84 18.13
N SER A 393 18.32 6.22 17.66
CA SER A 393 19.58 5.83 18.29
C SER A 393 19.78 6.63 19.57
N PHE A 394 20.48 6.02 20.54
CA PHE A 394 21.01 6.71 21.71
C PHE A 394 22.46 6.32 21.94
N THR A 395 23.20 7.28 22.44
CA THR A 395 24.64 7.16 22.67
C THR A 395 24.93 7.66 24.08
N TYR A 396 25.56 6.83 24.88
CA TYR A 396 26.14 7.19 26.18
C TYR A 396 27.64 6.90 26.15
N TYR A 397 28.44 7.88 26.58
CA TYR A 397 29.89 7.74 26.70
C TYR A 397 30.34 8.15 28.09
N THR A 398 31.29 7.40 28.64
CA THR A 398 32.04 7.81 29.83
C THR A 398 33.07 8.88 29.47
N GLU A 399 33.60 9.60 30.47
CA GLU A 399 34.67 10.56 30.24
C GLU A 399 35.91 9.88 29.64
N ASP A 400 36.30 8.72 30.22
CA ASP A 400 37.49 7.98 29.76
C ASP A 400 37.31 7.50 28.29
N ALA A 401 36.18 6.96 27.96
CA ALA A 401 35.90 6.53 26.58
C ALA A 401 35.88 7.69 25.57
N LEU A 402 35.39 8.88 25.98
CA LEU A 402 35.45 10.06 25.15
C LEU A 402 36.88 10.57 25.00
N ARG A 403 37.71 10.47 26.09
CA ARG A 403 39.12 10.85 26.07
C ARG A 403 39.91 9.98 25.07
N GLU A 404 39.66 8.69 25.03
CA GLU A 404 40.25 7.78 24.05
C GLU A 404 39.92 8.18 22.58
N ALA A 405 38.70 8.63 22.31
CA ALA A 405 38.21 8.99 20.97
C ALA A 405 38.50 10.45 20.56
N LYS A 406 38.98 11.28 21.51
CA LYS A 406 39.11 12.73 21.34
C LYS A 406 39.87 13.14 20.09
N ASP A 407 41.08 12.62 19.94
CA ASP A 407 42.01 13.07 18.89
C ASP A 407 41.49 12.73 17.51
N ASP A 408 40.87 11.55 17.33
CA ASP A 408 40.26 11.14 16.09
C ASP A 408 39.07 12.04 15.71
N ILE A 409 38.19 12.33 16.68
CA ILE A 409 37.03 13.19 16.44
C ILE A 409 37.44 14.60 16.06
N VAL A 410 38.43 15.17 16.82
CA VAL A 410 38.95 16.52 16.57
C VAL A 410 39.59 16.59 15.19
N LEU A 411 40.44 15.60 14.82
CA LEU A 411 41.12 15.57 13.54
C LEU A 411 40.10 15.51 12.37
N ILE A 412 39.10 14.67 12.47
CA ILE A 412 38.05 14.55 11.41
C ILE A 412 37.30 15.88 11.27
N ALA A 413 36.84 16.45 12.39
CA ALA A 413 36.09 17.70 12.38
C ALA A 413 36.92 18.88 11.80
N GLU A 414 38.22 18.94 12.11
CA GLU A 414 39.12 19.98 11.56
C GLU A 414 39.37 19.78 10.06
N LYS A 415 39.51 18.54 9.58
CA LYS A 415 39.63 18.23 8.14
C LYS A 415 38.38 18.62 7.34
N GLU A 416 37.21 18.53 7.97
CA GLU A 416 35.94 19.00 7.41
C GLU A 416 35.77 20.53 7.52
N GLY A 417 36.71 21.25 8.19
CA GLY A 417 36.61 22.69 8.44
C GLY A 417 35.58 23.06 9.54
N LEU A 418 35.10 22.08 10.32
CA LEU A 418 34.09 22.25 11.35
C LEU A 418 34.72 22.51 12.73
N THR A 419 35.33 23.68 12.88
CA THR A 419 36.08 24.04 14.09
C THR A 419 35.23 24.07 15.37
N ALA A 420 33.95 24.43 15.26
CA ALA A 420 33.03 24.39 16.41
C ALA A 420 32.75 22.93 16.86
N HIS A 421 32.69 21.97 15.95
CA HIS A 421 32.58 20.54 16.29
C HIS A 421 33.83 20.06 17.00
N ALA A 422 35.00 20.38 16.47
CA ALA A 422 36.27 20.06 17.15
C ALA A 422 36.33 20.70 18.56
N ASN A 423 35.94 21.97 18.67
CA ASN A 423 35.95 22.67 19.97
C ASN A 423 34.97 22.04 20.96
N ALA A 424 33.80 21.56 20.50
CA ALA A 424 32.83 20.89 21.37
C ALA A 424 33.40 19.64 22.08
N ILE A 425 34.40 18.98 21.48
CA ILE A 425 35.14 17.88 22.13
C ILE A 425 36.26 18.41 22.98
N LYS A 426 37.08 19.39 22.51
CA LYS A 426 38.24 19.92 23.24
C LYS A 426 37.88 20.52 24.60
N VAL A 427 36.75 21.22 24.72
CA VAL A 427 36.32 21.86 25.97
C VAL A 427 35.81 20.91 27.03
N ARG A 428 35.70 19.61 26.75
CA ARG A 428 35.30 18.57 27.71
C ARG A 428 36.47 18.03 28.55
N PHE A 429 37.68 18.48 28.22
CA PHE A 429 38.91 18.05 28.86
C PHE A 429 39.77 19.27 29.29
#